data_e1be99f559c8fd8c198fd579b890e216
#
_entry.id   e1be99f559c8fd8c198fd579b890e216
#
_cell.length_a   1.000
_cell.length_b   1.000
_cell.length_c   1.000
_cell.angle_alpha   90.00
_cell.angle_beta   90.00
_cell.angle_gamma   90.00
#
_symmetry.space_group_name_H-M   'P 1'
#
loop_
_entity.id
_entity.type
_entity.pdbx_description
1 polymer ?
#
loop_
_entity_poly.entity_id
_entity_poly.type
_entity_poly.pdbx_seq_one_letter_code
_entity_poly.pdbx_strand_id
1 'polypeptide(L)'
;EIVAPWKGGTRNIPVLSNQPYDIALINPDNGWLTLDTEGRGTHFTGDDYFKVHATTNDGFPRMEGIRLWTHNRADTVYIKQEGFITPKLDFSTRSIMVPGDGGQATAQLSTNLELEDLRQSIVYTSADEGGWISDLDISNGFLILQTDPNADPEALRTARITLSYRDGWNRTISSTVYLTQANAKNEFGHEISFGEVRDMVGIVNKDVYIEGRIISDIGNGNNGENTMTGQTSIDYTETYRTAYIQSLDGSQGFMIKTVTEDDNIFERYSKVRILLKGVTVEAESNPERYILKKVTSAMVMSSVSGSAADIPQKVKHYNELTDMDVYTWVTLADCELPVRKGSLTPINEGYARNTGANRETKYPMLV
;
A
#
# COMPACT_ATOMS: atom_id res chain seq x y z
N GLU A 1 -9.17 16.37 -18.99
CA GLU A 1 -9.86 15.94 -17.75
C GLU A 1 -10.18 17.16 -16.87
N ILE A 2 -11.41 17.27 -16.39
CA ILE A 2 -11.88 18.41 -15.58
C ILE A 2 -12.52 17.85 -14.32
N VAL A 3 -12.10 18.35 -13.14
CA VAL A 3 -12.66 17.95 -11.85
C VAL A 3 -13.64 19.04 -11.37
N ALA A 4 -14.87 18.64 -11.06
CA ALA A 4 -15.90 19.46 -10.47
C ALA A 4 -16.10 19.06 -8.99
N PRO A 5 -16.36 20.03 -8.08
CA PRO A 5 -16.66 19.74 -6.69
C PRO A 5 -18.01 19.00 -6.56
N TRP A 6 -18.22 18.34 -5.43
CA TRP A 6 -19.47 17.62 -5.15
C TRP A 6 -20.72 18.54 -5.18
N LYS A 7 -20.57 19.82 -4.83
CA LYS A 7 -21.65 20.82 -4.90
C LYS A 7 -22.14 21.10 -6.32
N GLY A 8 -21.41 20.64 -7.33
CA GLY A 8 -21.72 20.93 -8.72
C GLY A 8 -21.39 22.35 -9.14
N GLY A 9 -22.07 22.82 -10.16
CA GLY A 9 -21.92 24.16 -10.71
C GLY A 9 -21.66 24.16 -12.22
N THR A 10 -21.43 25.36 -12.76
CA THR A 10 -21.22 25.56 -14.19
C THR A 10 -19.73 25.80 -14.48
N ARG A 11 -19.23 25.19 -15.56
CA ARG A 11 -17.86 25.34 -16.06
C ARG A 11 -17.85 25.64 -17.54
N ASN A 12 -17.01 26.59 -17.95
CA ASN A 12 -16.70 26.84 -19.37
C ASN A 12 -15.61 25.88 -19.82
N ILE A 13 -15.82 25.23 -20.96
CA ILE A 13 -14.89 24.31 -21.60
C ILE A 13 -14.41 24.96 -22.91
N PRO A 14 -13.23 25.56 -22.92
CA PRO A 14 -12.67 26.14 -24.14
C PRO A 14 -12.22 25.03 -25.09
N VAL A 15 -12.45 25.19 -26.36
CA VAL A 15 -11.99 24.31 -27.43
C VAL A 15 -11.22 25.13 -28.44
N LEU A 16 -10.01 24.68 -28.75
CA LEU A 16 -9.19 25.26 -29.82
C LEU A 16 -9.24 24.32 -31.01
N SER A 17 -9.77 24.80 -32.14
CA SER A 17 -9.92 23.96 -33.32
C SER A 17 -9.76 24.78 -34.61
N ASN A 18 -8.98 24.24 -35.55
CA ASN A 18 -8.85 24.77 -36.88
C ASN A 18 -9.83 24.13 -37.86
N GLN A 19 -10.75 23.28 -37.40
CA GLN A 19 -11.77 22.59 -38.19
C GLN A 19 -13.12 22.68 -37.49
N PRO A 20 -14.24 22.61 -38.22
CA PRO A 20 -15.56 22.44 -37.63
C PRO A 20 -15.61 21.16 -36.79
N TYR A 21 -16.29 21.20 -35.67
CA TYR A 21 -16.45 20.05 -34.75
C TYR A 21 -17.85 20.03 -34.13
N ASP A 22 -18.25 18.85 -33.78
CA ASP A 22 -19.50 18.57 -33.06
C ASP A 22 -19.19 18.10 -31.62
N ILE A 23 -20.15 18.32 -30.72
CA ILE A 23 -20.07 17.86 -29.34
C ILE A 23 -21.32 17.12 -28.92
N ALA A 24 -21.16 16.09 -28.09
CA ALA A 24 -22.27 15.40 -27.41
C ALA A 24 -21.82 14.76 -26.09
N LEU A 25 -22.74 14.64 -25.15
CA LEU A 25 -22.55 13.74 -24.00
C LEU A 25 -22.49 12.29 -24.50
N ILE A 26 -21.60 11.48 -23.95
CA ILE A 26 -21.53 10.05 -24.27
C ILE A 26 -22.80 9.36 -23.76
N ASN A 27 -23.25 9.70 -22.55
CA ASN A 27 -24.52 9.28 -22.03
C ASN A 27 -25.42 10.51 -21.77
N PRO A 28 -26.32 10.87 -22.69
CA PRO A 28 -27.19 12.03 -22.53
C PRO A 28 -28.19 11.87 -21.37
N ASP A 29 -28.48 10.64 -20.96
CA ASP A 29 -29.42 10.30 -19.89
C ASP A 29 -28.74 10.12 -18.51
N ASN A 30 -27.53 10.64 -18.35
CA ASN A 30 -26.75 10.50 -17.11
C ASN A 30 -27.41 11.18 -15.87
N GLY A 31 -28.36 12.09 -16.06
CA GLY A 31 -29.18 12.72 -15.02
C GLY A 31 -28.48 13.79 -14.18
N TRP A 32 -27.19 14.08 -14.40
CA TRP A 32 -26.44 15.00 -13.55
C TRP A 32 -25.58 16.04 -14.29
N LEU A 33 -25.12 15.72 -15.49
CA LEU A 33 -24.31 16.62 -16.31
C LEU A 33 -25.11 17.01 -17.55
N THR A 34 -25.20 18.30 -17.79
CA THR A 34 -25.84 18.85 -19.00
C THR A 34 -24.87 19.74 -19.78
N LEU A 35 -25.02 19.71 -21.11
CA LEU A 35 -24.36 20.65 -22.00
C LEU A 35 -25.21 21.91 -22.12
N ASP A 36 -24.59 23.06 -21.96
CA ASP A 36 -25.20 24.36 -22.26
C ASP A 36 -24.37 25.04 -23.34
N THR A 37 -24.94 25.08 -24.53
CA THR A 37 -24.35 25.72 -25.70
C THR A 37 -24.92 27.13 -25.94
N GLU A 38 -25.67 27.67 -25.00
CA GLU A 38 -26.31 28.97 -25.09
C GLU A 38 -27.22 29.12 -26.35
N GLY A 39 -27.86 28.01 -26.74
CA GLY A 39 -28.74 27.97 -27.91
C GLY A 39 -28.02 27.90 -29.27
N ARG A 40 -26.70 27.76 -29.30
CA ARG A 40 -25.88 27.72 -30.53
C ARG A 40 -25.92 26.34 -31.23
N GLY A 41 -26.59 25.35 -30.64
CA GLY A 41 -26.57 23.98 -31.13
C GLY A 41 -25.27 23.26 -30.72
N THR A 42 -25.00 22.13 -31.36
CA THR A 42 -23.87 21.25 -31.02
C THR A 42 -22.72 21.28 -32.06
N HIS A 43 -22.87 22.10 -33.10
CA HIS A 43 -21.89 22.26 -34.19
C HIS A 43 -21.16 23.59 -34.05
N PHE A 44 -19.83 23.57 -34.01
CA PHE A 44 -18.97 24.71 -33.80
C PHE A 44 -17.93 24.86 -34.88
N THR A 45 -17.43 26.08 -35.09
CA THR A 45 -16.39 26.39 -36.10
C THR A 45 -15.32 27.26 -35.46
N GLY A 46 -14.05 26.81 -35.56
CA GLY A 46 -12.91 27.54 -35.02
C GLY A 46 -12.83 27.44 -33.47
N ASP A 47 -12.04 28.32 -32.88
CA ASP A 47 -11.89 28.41 -31.44
C ASP A 47 -13.16 28.93 -30.81
N ASP A 48 -13.70 28.18 -29.86
CA ASP A 48 -14.95 28.53 -29.17
C ASP A 48 -14.98 27.87 -27.77
N TYR A 49 -16.11 27.96 -27.08
CA TYR A 49 -16.35 27.29 -25.80
C TYR A 49 -17.80 26.79 -25.73
N PHE A 50 -18.01 25.83 -24.89
CA PHE A 50 -19.34 25.43 -24.40
C PHE A 50 -19.31 25.36 -22.88
N LYS A 51 -20.49 25.33 -22.27
CA LYS A 51 -20.64 25.20 -20.82
C LYS A 51 -21.14 23.80 -20.47
N VAL A 52 -20.73 23.36 -19.30
CA VAL A 52 -21.29 22.18 -18.64
C VAL A 52 -21.85 22.60 -17.30
N HIS A 53 -23.00 22.05 -16.97
CA HIS A 53 -23.61 22.23 -15.66
C HIS A 53 -23.73 20.87 -14.98
N ALA A 54 -23.11 20.72 -13.79
CA ALA A 54 -23.20 19.54 -12.96
C ALA A 54 -24.12 19.83 -11.76
N THR A 55 -25.06 18.92 -11.47
CA THR A 55 -25.87 18.96 -10.25
C THR A 55 -25.07 18.57 -9.03
N THR A 56 -25.59 18.80 -7.83
CA THR A 56 -25.02 18.30 -6.57
C THR A 56 -24.88 16.77 -6.61
N ASN A 57 -23.81 16.27 -6.03
CA ASN A 57 -23.53 14.84 -5.90
C ASN A 57 -23.44 14.43 -4.43
N ASP A 58 -24.54 14.00 -3.85
CA ASP A 58 -24.60 13.55 -2.46
C ASP A 58 -24.12 12.10 -2.28
N GLY A 59 -23.74 11.42 -3.38
CA GLY A 59 -23.23 10.05 -3.41
C GLY A 59 -21.72 9.96 -3.57
N PHE A 60 -21.29 8.87 -4.19
CA PHE A 60 -19.88 8.60 -4.55
C PHE A 60 -19.41 9.41 -5.76
N PRO A 61 -18.10 9.53 -6.00
CA PRO A 61 -17.56 10.18 -7.19
C PRO A 61 -18.15 9.60 -8.49
N ARG A 62 -18.42 10.46 -9.46
CA ARG A 62 -18.97 10.07 -10.76
C ARG A 62 -18.28 10.79 -11.91
N MET A 63 -18.38 10.22 -13.10
CA MET A 63 -17.70 10.72 -14.29
C MET A 63 -18.61 10.58 -15.52
N GLU A 64 -18.54 11.57 -16.41
CA GLU A 64 -19.19 11.54 -17.71
C GLU A 64 -18.26 12.06 -18.78
N GLY A 65 -18.39 11.51 -19.99
CA GLY A 65 -17.62 11.91 -21.14
C GLY A 65 -18.38 12.84 -22.08
N ILE A 66 -17.69 13.83 -22.59
CA ILE A 66 -18.16 14.67 -23.69
C ILE A 66 -17.31 14.33 -24.89
N ARG A 67 -17.93 13.75 -25.89
CA ARG A 67 -17.30 13.46 -27.18
C ARG A 67 -17.25 14.74 -27.99
N LEU A 68 -16.06 15.03 -28.54
CA LEU A 68 -15.83 16.05 -29.56
C LEU A 68 -15.36 15.35 -30.81
N TRP A 69 -15.90 15.69 -31.98
CA TRP A 69 -15.45 15.07 -33.23
C TRP A 69 -15.50 16.02 -34.40
N THR A 70 -14.55 15.80 -35.32
CA THR A 70 -14.46 16.42 -36.63
C THR A 70 -14.73 15.33 -37.67
N HIS A 71 -14.57 15.66 -38.97
CA HIS A 71 -14.71 14.66 -40.05
C HIS A 71 -13.79 13.44 -39.90
N ASN A 72 -12.59 13.63 -39.35
CA ASN A 72 -11.53 12.60 -39.34
C ASN A 72 -10.89 12.35 -37.97
N ARG A 73 -11.34 13.03 -36.91
CA ARG A 73 -10.83 12.87 -35.56
C ARG A 73 -11.97 12.91 -34.53
N ALA A 74 -11.76 12.19 -33.46
CA ALA A 74 -12.62 12.29 -32.29
C ALA A 74 -11.74 12.29 -31.01
N ASP A 75 -12.19 13.02 -30.00
CA ASP A 75 -11.59 13.08 -28.67
C ASP A 75 -12.70 13.08 -27.62
N THR A 76 -12.34 12.84 -26.37
CA THR A 76 -13.28 12.84 -25.25
C THR A 76 -12.73 13.68 -24.10
N VAL A 77 -13.52 14.62 -23.65
CA VAL A 77 -13.27 15.36 -22.41
C VAL A 77 -14.06 14.73 -21.30
N TYR A 78 -13.39 14.24 -20.28
CA TYR A 78 -14.03 13.68 -19.09
C TYR A 78 -14.25 14.75 -18.05
N ILE A 79 -15.51 14.86 -17.58
CA ILE A 79 -15.92 15.63 -16.42
C ILE A 79 -16.03 14.65 -15.25
N LYS A 80 -15.13 14.79 -14.30
CA LYS A 80 -15.12 14.04 -13.05
C LYS A 80 -15.74 14.91 -11.96
N GLN A 81 -16.73 14.40 -11.26
CA GLN A 81 -17.31 15.09 -10.12
C GLN A 81 -17.01 14.35 -8.83
N GLU A 82 -16.48 15.06 -7.86
CA GLU A 82 -16.30 14.54 -6.49
C GLU A 82 -17.65 14.10 -5.92
N GLY A 83 -17.61 13.11 -5.03
CA GLY A 83 -18.75 12.73 -4.22
C GLY A 83 -18.73 13.40 -2.85
N PHE A 84 -19.88 13.65 -2.27
CA PHE A 84 -19.97 14.00 -0.84
C PHE A 84 -19.52 12.83 0.04
N ILE A 85 -19.79 11.60 -0.41
CA ILE A 85 -19.36 10.37 0.25
C ILE A 85 -18.07 9.86 -0.38
N THR A 86 -17.06 9.57 0.45
CA THR A 86 -15.85 8.89 0.02
C THR A 86 -16.04 7.38 0.16
N PRO A 87 -15.81 6.57 -0.90
CA PRO A 87 -15.85 5.13 -0.81
C PRO A 87 -14.84 4.62 0.24
N LYS A 88 -15.28 3.70 1.10
CA LYS A 88 -14.47 3.08 2.15
C LYS A 88 -14.54 1.57 2.05
N LEU A 89 -13.37 0.93 2.04
CA LEU A 89 -13.23 -0.53 2.06
C LEU A 89 -11.97 -0.86 2.85
N ASP A 90 -12.12 -1.47 4.03
CA ASP A 90 -10.98 -1.79 4.88
C ASP A 90 -11.25 -3.01 5.77
N PHE A 91 -10.26 -3.93 5.81
CA PHE A 91 -10.20 -4.98 6.80
C PHE A 91 -9.44 -4.48 8.03
N SER A 92 -10.09 -4.49 9.19
CA SER A 92 -9.41 -4.20 10.46
C SER A 92 -8.52 -5.37 10.90
N THR A 93 -8.79 -6.59 10.39
CA THR A 93 -7.95 -7.78 10.61
C THR A 93 -7.13 -8.01 9.33
N ARG A 94 -5.81 -7.88 9.41
CA ARG A 94 -4.93 -8.06 8.26
C ARG A 94 -4.48 -9.50 8.04
N SER A 95 -4.52 -10.33 9.08
CA SER A 95 -4.02 -11.69 9.04
C SER A 95 -4.87 -12.62 9.92
N ILE A 96 -5.16 -13.82 9.42
CA ILE A 96 -5.93 -14.85 10.09
C ILE A 96 -5.11 -16.15 10.13
N MET A 97 -5.08 -16.78 11.29
CA MET A 97 -4.48 -18.11 11.46
C MET A 97 -5.62 -19.14 11.64
N VAL A 98 -5.58 -20.20 10.84
CA VAL A 98 -6.59 -21.27 10.83
C VAL A 98 -5.96 -22.60 11.23
N PRO A 99 -6.62 -23.41 12.08
CA PRO A 99 -6.13 -24.76 12.39
C PRO A 99 -5.98 -25.64 11.15
N GLY A 100 -5.13 -26.65 11.25
CA GLY A 100 -4.95 -27.66 10.19
C GLY A 100 -6.21 -28.44 9.89
N ASP A 101 -7.06 -28.69 10.88
CA ASP A 101 -8.36 -29.34 10.71
C ASP A 101 -9.37 -28.53 9.86
N GLY A 102 -9.02 -27.29 9.52
CA GLY A 102 -9.90 -26.39 8.80
C GLY A 102 -11.01 -25.82 9.68
N GLY A 103 -12.05 -25.34 9.03
CA GLY A 103 -13.23 -24.78 9.69
C GLY A 103 -13.51 -23.33 9.30
N GLN A 104 -14.37 -22.67 10.09
CA GLN A 104 -14.76 -21.32 9.83
C GLN A 104 -13.73 -20.31 10.38
N ALA A 105 -13.43 -19.31 9.56
CA ALA A 105 -12.62 -18.16 9.95
C ALA A 105 -13.32 -16.85 9.56
N THR A 106 -13.04 -15.78 10.27
CA THR A 106 -13.70 -14.48 10.02
C THR A 106 -12.68 -13.33 10.02
N ALA A 107 -12.91 -12.34 9.16
CA ALA A 107 -12.21 -11.06 9.20
C ALA A 107 -13.21 -9.91 9.27
N GLN A 108 -12.98 -8.98 10.18
CA GLN A 108 -13.84 -7.81 10.32
C GLN A 108 -13.62 -6.85 9.15
N LEU A 109 -14.72 -6.49 8.47
CA LEU A 109 -14.76 -5.59 7.33
C LEU A 109 -15.49 -4.30 7.68
N SER A 110 -14.89 -3.16 7.38
CA SER A 110 -15.51 -1.85 7.46
C SER A 110 -15.68 -1.28 6.05
N THR A 111 -16.92 -1.13 5.62
CA THR A 111 -17.26 -0.58 4.30
C THR A 111 -18.54 0.22 4.35
N ASN A 112 -18.67 1.19 3.45
CA ASN A 112 -19.90 1.93 3.14
C ASN A 112 -20.39 1.65 1.71
N LEU A 113 -19.86 0.59 1.10
CA LEU A 113 -20.19 0.14 -0.26
C LEU A 113 -21.24 -0.95 -0.19
N GLU A 114 -22.03 -1.09 -1.26
CA GLU A 114 -22.92 -2.22 -1.44
C GLU A 114 -22.10 -3.48 -1.72
N LEU A 115 -22.46 -4.60 -1.08
CA LEU A 115 -21.67 -5.84 -1.17
C LEU A 115 -21.67 -6.41 -2.58
N GLU A 116 -22.70 -6.18 -3.35
CA GLU A 116 -22.84 -6.60 -4.76
C GLU A 116 -21.87 -5.88 -5.71
N ASP A 117 -21.38 -4.71 -5.33
CA ASP A 117 -20.38 -3.95 -6.08
C ASP A 117 -18.94 -4.40 -5.82
N LEU A 118 -18.73 -5.23 -4.79
CA LEU A 118 -17.43 -5.73 -4.43
C LEU A 118 -17.00 -6.91 -5.31
N ARG A 119 -15.78 -6.83 -5.79
CA ARG A 119 -15.10 -7.93 -6.47
C ARG A 119 -14.17 -8.63 -5.50
N GLN A 120 -14.22 -9.95 -5.49
CA GLN A 120 -13.36 -10.78 -4.66
C GLN A 120 -12.33 -11.54 -5.50
N SER A 121 -11.14 -11.68 -4.95
CA SER A 121 -10.06 -12.48 -5.54
C SER A 121 -9.34 -13.24 -4.45
N ILE A 122 -9.11 -14.53 -4.69
CA ILE A 122 -8.34 -15.42 -3.82
C ILE A 122 -7.09 -15.83 -4.59
N VAL A 123 -5.92 -15.61 -3.99
CA VAL A 123 -4.63 -16.05 -4.53
C VAL A 123 -3.98 -16.95 -3.51
N TYR A 124 -3.78 -18.20 -3.88
CA TYR A 124 -3.06 -19.18 -3.09
C TYR A 124 -1.56 -19.05 -3.35
N THR A 125 -0.74 -19.24 -2.32
CA THR A 125 0.72 -19.08 -2.45
C THR A 125 1.33 -20.21 -3.27
N SER A 126 0.75 -21.39 -3.18
CA SER A 126 1.14 -22.55 -3.96
C SER A 126 0.08 -22.83 -5.02
N ALA A 127 0.48 -22.85 -6.30
CA ALA A 127 -0.43 -23.07 -7.43
C ALA A 127 -1.07 -24.47 -7.41
N ASP A 128 -0.41 -25.45 -6.79
CA ASP A 128 -0.86 -26.83 -6.73
C ASP A 128 -1.83 -27.09 -5.55
N GLU A 129 -2.04 -26.10 -4.69
CA GLU A 129 -2.83 -26.20 -3.45
C GLU A 129 -4.09 -25.33 -3.46
N GLY A 130 -4.53 -24.86 -4.62
CA GLY A 130 -5.73 -24.03 -4.73
C GLY A 130 -7.01 -24.74 -4.32
N GLY A 131 -8.02 -23.96 -3.93
CA GLY A 131 -9.39 -24.46 -3.67
C GLY A 131 -9.66 -24.94 -2.25
N TRP A 132 -8.73 -24.86 -1.32
CA TRP A 132 -8.95 -25.24 0.08
C TRP A 132 -9.78 -24.24 0.91
N ILE A 133 -10.02 -23.04 0.38
CA ILE A 133 -11.08 -22.14 0.86
C ILE A 133 -12.33 -22.56 0.09
N SER A 134 -13.21 -23.30 0.74
CA SER A 134 -14.35 -23.95 0.10
C SER A 134 -15.60 -23.06 0.04
N ASP A 135 -15.67 -22.03 0.88
CA ASP A 135 -16.74 -21.06 0.87
C ASP A 135 -16.24 -19.69 1.33
N LEU A 136 -16.86 -18.62 0.79
CA LEU A 136 -16.57 -17.24 1.15
C LEU A 136 -17.86 -16.44 1.07
N ASP A 137 -18.25 -15.83 2.18
CA ASP A 137 -19.42 -14.96 2.29
C ASP A 137 -19.07 -13.65 2.99
N ILE A 138 -19.84 -12.60 2.71
CA ILE A 138 -19.71 -11.31 3.40
C ILE A 138 -21.05 -11.01 4.06
N SER A 139 -21.06 -11.00 5.38
CA SER A 139 -22.27 -10.78 6.16
C SER A 139 -21.99 -10.04 7.46
N ASN A 140 -22.90 -9.13 7.84
CA ASN A 140 -22.86 -8.41 9.11
C ASN A 140 -21.52 -7.69 9.41
N GLY A 141 -20.84 -7.18 8.39
CA GLY A 141 -19.54 -6.53 8.56
C GLY A 141 -18.37 -7.48 8.76
N PHE A 142 -18.53 -8.75 8.37
CA PHE A 142 -17.47 -9.75 8.39
C PHE A 142 -17.34 -10.44 7.04
N LEU A 143 -16.12 -10.69 6.63
CA LEU A 143 -15.78 -11.73 5.68
C LEU A 143 -15.77 -13.05 6.45
N ILE A 144 -16.53 -14.03 6.00
CA ILE A 144 -16.67 -15.35 6.60
C ILE A 144 -16.10 -16.37 5.61
N LEU A 145 -15.18 -17.19 6.08
CA LEU A 145 -14.48 -18.18 5.27
C LEU A 145 -14.74 -19.57 5.83
N GLN A 146 -14.89 -20.55 4.95
CA GLN A 146 -14.83 -21.96 5.28
C GLN A 146 -13.56 -22.54 4.65
N THR A 147 -12.75 -23.24 5.43
CA THR A 147 -11.51 -23.86 4.97
C THR A 147 -11.57 -25.38 5.14
N ASP A 148 -11.06 -26.10 4.15
CA ASP A 148 -10.93 -27.55 4.19
C ASP A 148 -9.70 -27.96 5.00
N PRO A 149 -9.69 -29.19 5.58
CA PRO A 149 -8.53 -29.69 6.31
C PRO A 149 -7.26 -29.70 5.47
N ASN A 150 -6.14 -29.34 6.06
CA ASN A 150 -4.81 -29.52 5.48
C ASN A 150 -4.32 -30.94 5.78
N ALA A 151 -4.19 -31.78 4.77
CA ALA A 151 -3.75 -33.16 4.93
C ALA A 151 -2.21 -33.27 5.02
N ASP A 152 -1.45 -32.24 4.70
CA ASP A 152 0.02 -32.29 4.75
C ASP A 152 0.50 -32.14 6.20
N PRO A 153 1.27 -33.11 6.74
CA PRO A 153 1.76 -33.05 8.11
C PRO A 153 2.92 -32.09 8.32
N GLU A 154 3.52 -31.54 7.27
CA GLU A 154 4.72 -30.70 7.35
C GLU A 154 4.51 -29.31 6.74
N ALA A 155 3.63 -29.17 5.72
CA ALA A 155 3.48 -27.92 4.99
C ALA A 155 2.31 -27.08 5.49
N LEU A 156 2.57 -25.78 5.65
CA LEU A 156 1.54 -24.76 5.84
C LEU A 156 0.87 -24.42 4.51
N ARG A 157 -0.36 -23.92 4.56
CA ARG A 157 -1.05 -23.31 3.41
C ARG A 157 -1.26 -21.84 3.67
N THR A 158 -1.09 -21.04 2.62
CA THR A 158 -1.33 -19.59 2.71
C THR A 158 -2.16 -19.10 1.54
N ALA A 159 -3.02 -18.14 1.81
CA ALA A 159 -3.83 -17.48 0.79
C ALA A 159 -3.95 -15.98 1.08
N ARG A 160 -4.17 -15.24 0.02
CA ARG A 160 -4.49 -13.82 0.07
C ARG A 160 -5.89 -13.60 -0.49
N ILE A 161 -6.76 -12.97 0.28
CA ILE A 161 -8.11 -12.63 -0.12
C ILE A 161 -8.19 -11.12 -0.25
N THR A 162 -8.51 -10.64 -1.44
CA THR A 162 -8.63 -9.22 -1.75
C THR A 162 -10.06 -8.90 -2.14
N LEU A 163 -10.65 -7.93 -1.47
CA LEU A 163 -11.88 -7.27 -1.91
C LEU A 163 -11.50 -5.98 -2.63
N SER A 164 -12.17 -5.67 -3.72
CA SER A 164 -11.94 -4.47 -4.49
C SER A 164 -13.24 -3.85 -4.98
N TYR A 165 -13.24 -2.53 -5.09
CA TYR A 165 -14.32 -1.71 -5.63
C TYR A 165 -13.75 -0.76 -6.65
N ARG A 166 -14.45 -0.58 -7.77
CA ARG A 166 -14.08 0.39 -8.79
C ARG A 166 -15.03 1.57 -8.72
N ASP A 167 -14.53 2.74 -8.36
CA ASP A 167 -15.33 3.95 -8.24
C ASP A 167 -15.74 4.54 -9.61
N GLY A 168 -16.61 5.54 -9.58
CA GLY A 168 -17.09 6.21 -10.78
C GLY A 168 -16.00 6.99 -11.55
N TRP A 169 -14.80 7.15 -11.01
CA TRP A 169 -13.63 7.70 -11.71
C TRP A 169 -12.71 6.62 -12.28
N ASN A 170 -13.16 5.37 -12.26
CA ASN A 170 -12.37 4.19 -12.65
C ASN A 170 -11.14 3.93 -11.77
N ARG A 171 -11.08 4.49 -10.55
CA ARG A 171 -10.04 4.16 -9.58
C ARG A 171 -10.46 2.91 -8.82
N THR A 172 -9.50 2.05 -8.52
CA THR A 172 -9.74 0.85 -7.71
C THR A 172 -9.28 1.13 -6.30
N ILE A 173 -10.15 0.90 -5.33
CA ILE A 173 -9.80 0.76 -3.93
C ILE A 173 -9.88 -0.71 -3.56
N SER A 174 -8.96 -1.18 -2.74
CA SER A 174 -8.92 -2.58 -2.33
C SER A 174 -8.46 -2.73 -0.90
N SER A 175 -8.89 -3.80 -0.28
CA SER A 175 -8.38 -4.23 1.02
C SER A 175 -8.12 -5.72 1.01
N THR A 176 -7.07 -6.14 1.70
CA THR A 176 -6.57 -7.51 1.64
C THR A 176 -6.43 -8.08 3.04
N VAL A 177 -6.81 -9.35 3.19
CA VAL A 177 -6.56 -10.16 4.37
C VAL A 177 -5.76 -11.41 3.98
N TYR A 178 -4.82 -11.79 4.83
CA TYR A 178 -3.93 -12.93 4.64
C TYR A 178 -4.37 -14.09 5.53
N LEU A 179 -4.38 -15.29 4.98
CA LEU A 179 -4.81 -16.50 5.67
C LEU A 179 -3.65 -17.49 5.70
N THR A 180 -3.29 -17.95 6.89
CA THR A 180 -2.32 -19.04 7.08
C THR A 180 -3.02 -20.20 7.77
N GLN A 181 -3.00 -21.37 7.13
CA GLN A 181 -3.50 -22.60 7.71
C GLN A 181 -2.34 -23.46 8.21
N ALA A 182 -2.46 -23.99 9.43
CA ALA A 182 -1.53 -24.91 10.02
C ALA A 182 -1.42 -26.22 9.19
N ASN A 183 -0.34 -26.96 9.40
CA ASN A 183 -0.21 -28.34 8.90
C ASN A 183 -1.22 -29.30 9.56
N ALA A 184 -1.25 -30.57 9.14
CA ALA A 184 -2.17 -31.56 9.70
C ALA A 184 -1.92 -31.88 11.19
N LYS A 185 -0.79 -31.46 11.75
CA LYS A 185 -0.49 -31.56 13.19
C LYS A 185 -0.93 -30.33 13.98
N ASN A 186 -1.59 -29.36 13.35
CA ASN A 186 -1.94 -28.05 13.91
C ASN A 186 -0.72 -27.20 14.31
N GLU A 187 0.40 -27.37 13.61
CA GLU A 187 1.61 -26.59 13.82
C GLU A 187 1.73 -25.49 12.76
N PHE A 188 2.16 -24.29 13.20
CA PHE A 188 2.42 -23.14 12.33
C PHE A 188 3.93 -22.95 12.05
N GLY A 189 4.72 -24.02 12.16
CA GLY A 189 6.17 -23.94 12.12
C GLY A 189 6.76 -23.65 13.51
N HIS A 190 8.06 -23.41 13.55
CA HIS A 190 8.78 -23.17 14.80
C HIS A 190 9.22 -21.71 14.89
N GLU A 191 8.98 -21.11 16.05
CA GLU A 191 9.59 -19.81 16.37
C GLU A 191 11.10 -19.97 16.54
N ILE A 192 11.85 -19.09 15.87
CA ILE A 192 13.30 -19.00 16.03
C ILE A 192 13.71 -17.58 16.40
N SER A 193 14.83 -17.46 17.06
CA SER A 193 15.40 -16.19 17.45
C SER A 193 16.01 -15.43 16.24
N PHE A 194 16.16 -14.12 16.35
CA PHE A 194 16.88 -13.31 15.38
C PHE A 194 18.33 -13.77 15.20
N GLY A 195 18.96 -14.27 16.27
CA GLY A 195 20.31 -14.85 16.21
C GLY A 195 20.36 -16.09 15.31
N GLU A 196 19.42 -17.02 15.47
CA GLU A 196 19.33 -18.21 14.61
C GLU A 196 19.09 -17.87 13.14
N VAL A 197 18.32 -16.81 12.85
CA VAL A 197 18.14 -16.35 11.46
C VAL A 197 19.46 -15.85 10.86
N ARG A 198 20.30 -15.17 11.63
CA ARG A 198 21.61 -14.70 11.16
C ARG A 198 22.52 -15.87 10.74
N ASP A 199 22.35 -17.04 11.34
CA ASP A 199 23.06 -18.26 10.98
C ASP A 199 22.51 -18.95 9.72
N MET A 200 21.35 -18.48 9.19
CA MET A 200 20.69 -19.05 8.02
C MET A 200 20.92 -18.27 6.72
N VAL A 201 22.15 -17.73 6.53
CA VAL A 201 22.46 -17.00 5.30
C VAL A 201 22.17 -17.84 4.07
N GLY A 202 21.39 -17.30 3.13
CA GLY A 202 20.88 -17.99 1.95
C GLY A 202 19.37 -18.13 1.98
N ILE A 203 18.83 -19.09 1.22
CA ILE A 203 17.40 -19.36 1.15
C ILE A 203 16.98 -20.24 2.32
N VAL A 204 16.01 -19.77 3.10
CA VAL A 204 15.41 -20.54 4.20
C VAL A 204 14.45 -21.58 3.63
N ASN A 205 14.71 -22.85 3.89
CA ASN A 205 13.91 -23.98 3.39
C ASN A 205 13.08 -24.67 4.48
N LYS A 206 13.08 -24.13 5.69
CA LYS A 206 12.37 -24.68 6.86
C LYS A 206 11.12 -23.86 7.16
N ASP A 207 10.08 -24.51 7.68
CA ASP A 207 8.91 -23.84 8.23
C ASP A 207 9.27 -23.26 9.61
N VAL A 208 9.91 -22.12 9.61
CA VAL A 208 10.30 -21.33 10.79
C VAL A 208 9.79 -19.91 10.66
N TYR A 209 9.48 -19.29 11.78
CA TYR A 209 9.05 -17.89 11.82
C TYR A 209 9.79 -17.10 12.91
N ILE A 210 9.80 -15.80 12.74
CA ILE A 210 10.25 -14.85 13.77
C ILE A 210 9.07 -14.02 14.25
N GLU A 211 9.09 -13.63 15.52
CA GLU A 211 8.21 -12.60 16.07
C GLU A 211 9.04 -11.37 16.41
N GLY A 212 8.60 -10.21 15.93
CA GLY A 212 9.30 -8.95 16.17
C GLY A 212 8.38 -7.75 16.06
N ARG A 213 8.97 -6.57 16.20
CA ARG A 213 8.26 -5.30 16.16
C ARG A 213 8.76 -4.43 15.01
N ILE A 214 7.84 -3.91 14.22
CA ILE A 214 8.15 -3.01 13.10
C ILE A 214 8.49 -1.63 13.66
N ILE A 215 9.61 -1.09 13.23
CA ILE A 215 10.13 0.21 13.70
C ILE A 215 10.19 1.28 12.60
N SER A 216 9.92 0.90 11.34
CA SER A 216 9.89 1.83 10.21
C SER A 216 8.49 2.36 9.94
N ASP A 217 8.45 3.50 9.27
CA ASP A 217 7.24 4.11 8.76
C ASP A 217 7.33 4.19 7.23
N ILE A 218 6.49 3.43 6.53
CA ILE A 218 6.47 3.39 5.07
C ILE A 218 6.12 4.76 4.44
N GLY A 219 5.41 5.60 5.17
CA GLY A 219 5.09 6.97 4.75
C GLY A 219 6.29 7.92 4.76
N ASN A 220 7.45 7.47 5.29
CA ASN A 220 8.67 8.25 5.37
C ASN A 220 9.65 7.85 4.26
N GLY A 221 10.04 8.80 3.40
CA GLY A 221 10.96 8.59 2.28
C GLY A 221 12.38 8.08 2.65
N ASN A 222 12.66 7.83 3.92
CA ASN A 222 13.97 7.37 4.43
C ASN A 222 14.11 5.84 4.52
N ASN A 223 13.07 5.08 4.23
CA ASN A 223 13.07 3.64 4.50
C ASN A 223 13.99 2.83 3.57
N GLY A 224 14.36 3.35 2.41
CA GLY A 224 15.20 2.63 1.46
C GLY A 224 16.16 3.56 0.72
N GLU A 225 17.07 2.98 -0.03
CA GLU A 225 17.90 3.71 -0.98
C GLU A 225 17.12 4.00 -2.25
N ASN A 226 16.72 5.25 -2.41
CA ASN A 226 15.91 5.69 -3.53
C ASN A 226 16.79 6.23 -4.67
N THR A 227 16.36 5.99 -5.89
CA THR A 227 17.11 6.40 -7.09
C THR A 227 16.66 7.77 -7.56
N MET A 228 17.62 8.62 -7.89
CA MET A 228 17.36 9.89 -8.57
C MET A 228 17.00 9.64 -10.03
N THR A 229 15.77 9.93 -10.42
CA THR A 229 15.28 9.81 -11.81
C THR A 229 15.37 11.13 -12.60
N GLY A 230 15.79 12.20 -11.94
CA GLY A 230 15.97 13.52 -12.51
C GLY A 230 16.50 14.52 -11.49
N GLN A 231 16.70 15.78 -11.89
CA GLN A 231 17.24 16.81 -10.97
C GLN A 231 16.33 17.10 -9.77
N THR A 232 15.05 16.77 -9.86
CA THR A 232 14.04 17.05 -8.83
C THR A 232 13.13 15.88 -8.55
N SER A 233 13.33 14.76 -9.23
CA SER A 233 12.48 13.56 -9.11
C SER A 233 13.25 12.43 -8.45
N ILE A 234 12.62 11.78 -7.49
CA ILE A 234 13.14 10.63 -6.77
C ILE A 234 12.18 9.48 -7.01
N ASP A 235 12.73 8.32 -7.32
CA ASP A 235 11.99 7.07 -7.37
C ASP A 235 11.97 6.46 -5.98
N TYR A 236 10.82 6.43 -5.35
CA TYR A 236 10.60 5.91 -4.00
C TYR A 236 10.26 4.42 -3.96
N THR A 237 10.40 3.68 -5.06
CA THR A 237 10.10 2.24 -5.13
C THR A 237 10.81 1.48 -4.02
N GLU A 238 12.09 1.77 -3.78
CA GLU A 238 12.84 1.10 -2.71
C GLU A 238 12.33 1.46 -1.31
N THR A 239 11.88 2.70 -1.07
CA THR A 239 11.20 3.06 0.19
C THR A 239 9.95 2.24 0.38
N TYR A 240 9.09 2.15 -0.63
CA TYR A 240 7.81 1.44 -0.52
C TYR A 240 7.98 -0.08 -0.38
N ARG A 241 9.15 -0.62 -0.71
CA ARG A 241 9.50 -2.03 -0.56
C ARG A 241 10.35 -2.35 0.65
N THR A 242 10.69 -1.35 1.48
CA THR A 242 11.59 -1.52 2.62
C THR A 242 10.86 -1.31 3.94
N ALA A 243 11.08 -2.22 4.88
CA ALA A 243 10.68 -2.08 6.28
C ALA A 243 11.84 -2.51 7.19
N TYR A 244 11.74 -2.16 8.48
CA TYR A 244 12.70 -2.58 9.50
C TYR A 244 11.95 -3.25 10.65
N ILE A 245 12.44 -4.41 11.05
CA ILE A 245 11.93 -5.19 12.17
C ILE A 245 13.02 -5.39 13.21
N GLN A 246 12.69 -5.26 14.48
CA GLN A 246 13.58 -5.64 15.57
C GLN A 246 12.96 -6.74 16.43
N SER A 247 13.81 -7.50 17.12
CA SER A 247 13.39 -8.44 18.16
C SER A 247 12.59 -7.74 19.26
N LEU A 248 11.73 -8.46 19.97
CA LEU A 248 10.86 -7.87 21.00
C LEU A 248 11.65 -7.22 22.13
N ASP A 249 12.86 -7.72 22.42
CA ASP A 249 13.79 -7.14 23.40
C ASP A 249 14.65 -5.99 22.85
N GLY A 250 14.54 -5.70 21.55
CA GLY A 250 15.29 -4.65 20.87
C GLY A 250 16.79 -4.95 20.68
N SER A 251 17.24 -6.18 20.93
CA SER A 251 18.67 -6.53 20.87
C SER A 251 19.20 -6.69 19.46
N GLN A 252 18.36 -7.05 18.48
CA GLN A 252 18.74 -7.32 17.10
C GLN A 252 17.67 -6.83 16.13
N GLY A 253 18.10 -6.52 14.90
CA GLY A 253 17.18 -6.06 13.86
C GLY A 253 17.52 -6.60 12.48
N PHE A 254 16.53 -6.53 11.58
CA PHE A 254 16.65 -6.84 10.17
C PHE A 254 16.04 -5.73 9.31
N MET A 255 16.65 -5.52 8.14
CA MET A 255 15.96 -4.87 7.05
C MET A 255 15.09 -5.91 6.32
N ILE A 256 13.87 -5.55 6.00
CA ILE A 256 12.97 -6.35 5.17
C ILE A 256 12.93 -5.72 3.78
N LYS A 257 13.12 -6.54 2.74
CA LYS A 257 12.91 -6.18 1.34
C LYS A 257 11.78 -7.02 0.78
N THR A 258 10.64 -6.40 0.51
CA THR A 258 9.48 -7.07 -0.06
C THR A 258 9.62 -7.28 -1.58
N VAL A 259 8.85 -8.22 -2.13
CA VAL A 259 8.86 -8.51 -3.58
C VAL A 259 8.23 -7.37 -4.36
N THR A 260 7.13 -6.84 -3.87
CA THR A 260 6.40 -5.70 -4.46
C THR A 260 6.13 -4.64 -3.39
N GLU A 261 5.69 -3.44 -3.81
CA GLU A 261 5.24 -2.39 -2.90
C GLU A 261 4.00 -2.85 -2.10
N ASP A 262 3.08 -3.55 -2.75
CA ASP A 262 1.85 -4.07 -2.13
C ASP A 262 2.13 -5.15 -1.06
N ASP A 263 3.30 -5.78 -1.11
CA ASP A 263 3.72 -6.74 -0.08
C ASP A 263 4.18 -6.04 1.21
N ASN A 264 4.48 -4.76 1.18
CA ASN A 264 4.90 -4.01 2.36
C ASN A 264 3.70 -3.55 3.18
N ILE A 265 3.13 -4.48 3.95
CA ILE A 265 2.00 -4.25 4.85
C ILE A 265 2.43 -3.95 6.29
N PHE A 266 3.70 -3.63 6.49
CA PHE A 266 4.33 -3.49 7.81
C PHE A 266 4.03 -2.12 8.42
N GLU A 267 3.00 -2.07 9.27
CA GLU A 267 2.63 -0.86 10.01
C GLU A 267 3.61 -0.58 11.16
N ARG A 268 4.00 0.67 11.33
CA ARG A 268 4.91 1.09 12.41
C ARG A 268 4.39 0.67 13.79
N TYR A 269 5.27 0.15 14.61
CA TYR A 269 5.02 -0.37 15.95
C TYR A 269 4.22 -1.67 16.03
N SER A 270 3.72 -2.20 14.93
CA SER A 270 3.01 -3.46 14.96
C SER A 270 3.93 -4.61 15.38
N LYS A 271 3.38 -5.54 16.19
CA LYS A 271 4.00 -6.82 16.49
C LYS A 271 3.60 -7.81 15.41
N VAL A 272 4.58 -8.36 14.71
CA VAL A 272 4.35 -9.24 13.55
C VAL A 272 5.04 -10.58 13.71
N ARG A 273 4.42 -11.62 13.15
CA ARG A 273 5.05 -12.92 12.91
C ARG A 273 5.25 -13.10 11.42
N ILE A 274 6.47 -13.42 11.02
CA ILE A 274 6.84 -13.58 9.62
C ILE A 274 7.38 -14.98 9.41
N LEU A 275 6.69 -15.77 8.56
CA LEU A 275 7.19 -17.05 8.07
C LEU A 275 8.40 -16.81 7.17
N LEU A 276 9.50 -17.54 7.42
CA LEU A 276 10.76 -17.31 6.70
C LEU A 276 10.99 -18.29 5.55
N LYS A 277 10.21 -19.34 5.40
CA LYS A 277 10.35 -20.27 4.27
C LYS A 277 10.25 -19.54 2.93
N GLY A 278 11.29 -19.70 2.12
CA GLY A 278 11.43 -18.99 0.83
C GLY A 278 12.07 -17.60 0.90
N VAL A 279 12.22 -17.04 2.09
CA VAL A 279 12.98 -15.79 2.31
C VAL A 279 14.47 -16.04 2.05
N THR A 280 15.14 -15.06 1.48
CA THR A 280 16.60 -15.07 1.37
C THR A 280 17.21 -14.18 2.45
N VAL A 281 17.98 -14.77 3.35
CA VAL A 281 18.77 -14.04 4.36
C VAL A 281 20.09 -13.64 3.73
N GLU A 282 20.35 -12.34 3.66
CA GLU A 282 21.60 -11.80 3.14
C GLU A 282 22.37 -11.09 4.25
N ALA A 283 23.65 -11.37 4.35
CA ALA A 283 24.56 -10.69 5.27
C ALA A 283 25.43 -9.68 4.51
N GLU A 284 25.55 -8.49 5.04
CA GLU A 284 26.44 -7.45 4.57
C GLU A 284 27.40 -7.04 5.68
N SER A 285 28.56 -6.51 5.31
CA SER A 285 29.60 -6.08 6.24
C SER A 285 29.83 -4.56 6.17
N ASN A 286 30.42 -4.01 7.24
CA ASN A 286 30.80 -2.59 7.40
C ASN A 286 29.62 -1.61 7.39
N PRO A 287 28.74 -1.62 8.39
CA PRO A 287 28.67 -2.52 9.54
C PRO A 287 28.06 -3.87 9.19
N GLU A 288 28.27 -4.88 10.05
CA GLU A 288 27.59 -6.17 9.89
C GLU A 288 26.07 -5.98 10.04
N ARG A 289 25.33 -6.38 9.02
CA ARG A 289 23.88 -6.23 8.98
C ARG A 289 23.23 -7.34 8.15
N TYR A 290 21.97 -7.58 8.42
CA TYR A 290 21.23 -8.67 7.80
C TYR A 290 19.93 -8.17 7.16
N ILE A 291 19.64 -8.73 5.98
CA ILE A 291 18.50 -8.34 5.16
C ILE A 291 17.67 -9.58 4.86
N LEU A 292 16.36 -9.49 5.10
CA LEU A 292 15.36 -10.48 4.70
C LEU A 292 14.80 -10.09 3.34
N LYS A 293 15.26 -10.74 2.27
CA LYS A 293 14.81 -10.48 0.90
C LYS A 293 13.72 -11.45 0.46
N LYS A 294 12.92 -11.02 -0.51
CA LYS A 294 11.79 -11.77 -1.09
C LYS A 294 10.65 -12.04 -0.09
N VAL A 295 10.50 -11.15 0.87
CA VAL A 295 9.35 -11.22 1.78
C VAL A 295 8.09 -10.81 1.02
N THR A 296 7.03 -11.61 1.17
CA THR A 296 5.70 -11.30 0.65
C THR A 296 4.72 -11.11 1.78
N SER A 297 3.65 -10.41 1.49
CA SER A 297 2.55 -10.22 2.43
C SER A 297 1.90 -11.54 2.88
N ALA A 298 1.95 -12.58 2.02
CA ALA A 298 1.47 -13.91 2.37
C ALA A 298 2.29 -14.61 3.47
N MET A 299 3.53 -14.15 3.72
CA MET A 299 4.39 -14.67 4.80
C MET A 299 4.07 -14.06 6.17
N VAL A 300 3.23 -13.01 6.22
CA VAL A 300 2.83 -12.39 7.49
C VAL A 300 1.74 -13.21 8.15
N MET A 301 2.11 -14.01 9.14
CA MET A 301 1.20 -14.91 9.86
C MET A 301 0.27 -14.15 10.81
N SER A 302 0.76 -13.09 11.41
CA SER A 302 -0.02 -12.21 12.29
C SER A 302 0.54 -10.80 12.30
N SER A 303 -0.33 -9.81 12.48
CA SER A 303 0.03 -8.41 12.70
C SER A 303 -0.91 -7.81 13.75
N VAL A 304 -0.34 -7.32 14.83
CA VAL A 304 -1.08 -6.69 15.94
C VAL A 304 -0.55 -5.27 16.09
N SER A 305 -1.43 -4.30 15.92
CA SER A 305 -1.07 -2.88 16.07
C SER A 305 -0.48 -2.60 17.44
N GLY A 306 0.49 -1.70 17.48
CA GLY A 306 1.17 -1.28 18.68
C GLY A 306 1.39 0.22 18.73
N SER A 307 2.20 0.66 19.69
CA SER A 307 2.53 2.05 19.91
C SER A 307 4.01 2.24 20.23
N ALA A 308 4.48 3.49 20.25
CA ALA A 308 5.85 3.80 20.64
C ALA A 308 6.21 3.31 22.07
N ALA A 309 5.21 3.17 22.95
CA ALA A 309 5.42 2.66 24.31
C ALA A 309 5.81 1.17 24.35
N ASP A 310 5.53 0.45 23.27
CA ASP A 310 5.89 -0.98 23.14
C ASP A 310 7.33 -1.19 22.66
N ILE A 311 8.04 -0.14 22.29
CA ILE A 311 9.45 -0.22 21.89
C ILE A 311 10.33 -0.21 23.13
N PRO A 312 11.21 -1.21 23.32
CA PRO A 312 12.19 -1.19 24.40
C PRO A 312 13.06 0.06 24.35
N GLN A 313 13.20 0.72 25.50
CA GLN A 313 14.06 1.89 25.61
C GLN A 313 15.53 1.47 25.64
N LYS A 314 16.27 1.82 24.60
CA LYS A 314 17.71 1.58 24.48
C LYS A 314 18.41 2.92 24.32
N VAL A 315 18.96 3.44 25.42
CA VAL A 315 19.68 4.71 25.43
C VAL A 315 21.18 4.40 25.35
N LYS A 316 21.86 4.99 24.38
CA LYS A 316 23.30 4.81 24.15
C LYS A 316 23.97 6.14 23.78
N HIS A 317 25.23 6.27 24.14
CA HIS A 317 26.10 7.27 23.52
C HIS A 317 26.59 6.79 22.15
N TYR A 318 26.95 7.71 21.29
CA TYR A 318 27.38 7.38 19.91
C TYR A 318 28.52 6.36 19.86
N ASN A 319 29.48 6.44 20.78
CA ASN A 319 30.63 5.55 20.86
C ASN A 319 30.32 4.17 21.46
N GLU A 320 29.10 3.95 21.93
CA GLU A 320 28.62 2.67 22.45
C GLU A 320 27.84 1.87 21.40
N LEU A 321 27.62 2.47 20.22
CA LEU A 321 26.96 1.77 19.11
C LEU A 321 27.84 0.65 18.59
N THR A 322 27.21 -0.47 18.26
CA THR A 322 27.83 -1.66 17.69
C THR A 322 27.05 -2.15 16.50
N ASP A 323 27.57 -3.11 15.74
CA ASP A 323 26.88 -3.74 14.62
C ASP A 323 25.54 -4.40 15.05
N MET A 324 25.41 -4.77 16.34
CA MET A 324 24.16 -5.29 16.89
C MET A 324 23.04 -4.25 16.98
N ASP A 325 23.37 -2.97 16.95
CA ASP A 325 22.39 -1.89 17.00
C ASP A 325 21.82 -1.54 15.62
N VAL A 326 22.41 -2.06 14.55
CA VAL A 326 21.93 -1.85 13.20
C VAL A 326 20.52 -2.41 13.04
N TYR A 327 19.64 -1.59 12.47
CA TYR A 327 18.19 -1.90 12.31
C TYR A 327 17.45 -2.14 13.63
N THR A 328 17.91 -1.50 14.71
CA THR A 328 17.18 -1.45 15.98
C THR A 328 16.85 -0.01 16.37
N TRP A 329 15.88 0.16 17.25
CA TRP A 329 15.52 1.46 17.78
C TRP A 329 16.47 1.86 18.91
N VAL A 330 17.20 2.95 18.72
CA VAL A 330 18.17 3.47 19.71
C VAL A 330 17.88 4.95 19.95
N THR A 331 17.87 5.35 21.21
CA THR A 331 17.90 6.76 21.62
C THR A 331 19.35 7.16 21.87
N LEU A 332 19.86 8.11 21.10
CA LEU A 332 21.21 8.66 21.31
C LEU A 332 21.19 9.72 22.40
N ALA A 333 22.00 9.52 23.43
CA ALA A 333 22.21 10.49 24.50
C ALA A 333 23.28 11.50 24.11
N ASP A 334 23.16 12.71 24.65
CA ASP A 334 24.13 13.80 24.53
C ASP A 334 24.54 14.11 23.08
N CYS A 335 23.56 14.02 22.17
CA CYS A 335 23.74 14.35 20.76
C CYS A 335 23.15 15.73 20.44
N GLU A 336 23.85 16.51 19.66
CA GLU A 336 23.41 17.78 19.15
C GLU A 336 23.31 17.72 17.62
N LEU A 337 22.21 18.24 17.06
CA LEU A 337 22.07 18.37 15.63
C LEU A 337 22.67 19.70 15.18
N PRO A 338 23.77 19.71 14.43
CA PRO A 338 24.46 20.95 14.06
C PRO A 338 23.73 21.77 12.98
N VAL A 339 22.46 21.49 12.74
CA VAL A 339 21.67 22.12 11.68
C VAL A 339 20.85 23.28 12.28
N ARG A 340 21.21 24.51 11.94
CA ARG A 340 20.53 25.72 12.45
C ARG A 340 19.21 26.04 11.77
N LYS A 341 19.03 25.67 10.51
CA LYS A 341 17.82 25.93 9.69
C LYS A 341 17.74 24.94 8.54
N GLY A 342 16.54 24.56 8.19
CA GLY A 342 16.27 23.83 6.97
C GLY A 342 15.29 22.70 7.18
N SER A 343 14.61 22.32 6.13
CA SER A 343 13.88 21.06 6.10
C SER A 343 14.89 19.93 5.98
N LEU A 344 14.72 18.94 6.82
CA LEU A 344 15.48 17.72 6.78
C LEU A 344 14.96 16.88 5.61
N THR A 345 15.85 16.43 4.75
CA THR A 345 15.54 15.51 3.67
C THR A 345 16.14 14.15 3.99
N PRO A 346 15.58 13.04 3.45
CA PRO A 346 16.14 11.71 3.65
C PRO A 346 17.62 11.61 3.22
N ILE A 347 18.49 11.06 4.06
CA ILE A 347 19.94 10.93 3.79
C ILE A 347 20.21 10.01 2.63
N ASN A 348 19.52 8.91 2.60
CA ASN A 348 19.65 7.88 1.59
C ASN A 348 19.21 8.35 0.19
N GLU A 349 18.59 9.50 0.08
CA GLU A 349 18.23 10.08 -1.21
C GLU A 349 19.42 10.73 -1.91
N GLY A 350 20.57 10.90 -1.22
CA GLY A 350 21.77 11.51 -1.79
C GLY A 350 21.57 12.92 -2.32
N TYR A 351 20.52 13.60 -1.84
CA TYR A 351 19.99 14.79 -2.46
C TYR A 351 20.39 16.06 -1.73
N ALA A 352 21.46 16.68 -2.20
CA ALA A 352 21.77 18.06 -1.85
C ALA A 352 21.18 18.97 -2.92
N ARG A 353 20.08 19.64 -2.63
CA ARG A 353 19.51 20.62 -3.54
C ARG A 353 20.33 21.91 -3.48
N ASN A 354 21.09 22.15 -4.51
CA ASN A 354 21.78 23.41 -4.75
C ASN A 354 20.80 24.34 -5.48
N THR A 355 19.98 25.08 -4.76
CA THR A 355 19.08 26.07 -5.38
C THR A 355 19.63 27.48 -5.13
N GLY A 356 20.45 27.99 -6.07
CA GLY A 356 20.84 29.40 -6.15
C GLY A 356 21.50 29.97 -4.89
N ALA A 357 21.16 31.24 -4.54
CA ALA A 357 21.77 31.96 -3.43
C ALA A 357 21.47 31.41 -2.02
N ASN A 358 20.49 30.52 -1.89
CA ASN A 358 20.15 29.83 -0.64
C ASN A 358 20.58 28.36 -0.73
N ARG A 359 21.86 28.12 -0.57
CA ARG A 359 22.43 26.78 -0.46
C ARG A 359 22.10 26.19 0.92
N GLU A 360 20.87 25.77 1.13
CA GLU A 360 20.55 24.94 2.29
C GLU A 360 20.84 23.48 1.92
N THR A 361 21.88 22.95 2.47
CA THR A 361 22.11 21.50 2.47
C THR A 361 21.06 20.90 3.39
N LYS A 362 20.11 20.18 2.82
CA LYS A 362 19.11 19.46 3.56
C LYS A 362 19.66 18.11 3.95
N TYR A 363 19.89 17.93 5.24
CA TYR A 363 20.28 16.65 5.78
C TYR A 363 19.05 15.95 6.31
N PRO A 364 18.83 14.71 5.94
CA PRO A 364 17.74 13.93 6.50
C PRO A 364 18.07 13.51 7.92
N MET A 365 17.07 13.50 8.76
CA MET A 365 17.10 12.74 10.00
C MET A 365 16.25 11.50 9.82
N LEU A 366 16.82 10.35 10.14
CA LEU A 366 16.07 9.19 10.54
C LEU A 366 15.54 9.47 11.94
N VAL A 367 14.25 9.75 12.06
CA VAL A 367 13.56 9.85 13.34
C VAL A 367 12.74 8.59 13.55
#